data_de4e1fc2ce04c9a7344fc71dd5be8f91
#
_entry.id   de4e1fc2ce04c9a7344fc71dd5be8f91
#
_cell.length_a   1.000
_cell.length_b   1.000
_cell.length_c   1.000
_cell.angle_alpha   90.00
_cell.angle_beta   90.00
_cell.angle_gamma   90.00
#
_symmetry.space_group_name_H-M   'P 1'
#
loop_
_entity.id
_entity.type
_entity.pdbx_description
1 polymer ?
#
loop_
_entity_poly.entity_id
_entity_poly.type
_entity_poly.pdbx_seq_one_letter_code
_entity_poly.pdbx_strand_id
1 'polypeptide(L)' 'MPQATSLTFDHRHKTFELRLTDDGALELYLDQCLRKRREMTG' A
#
# COMPACT_ATOMS: atom_id res chain seq x y z
N MET A 1 7.21 -17.97 -5.46
CA MET A 1 7.74 -16.67 -5.86
C MET A 1 6.99 -15.57 -5.13
N PRO A 2 7.68 -14.76 -4.41
CA PRO A 2 7.01 -13.69 -3.67
C PRO A 2 6.40 -12.68 -4.62
N GLN A 3 5.23 -12.23 -4.28
CA GLN A 3 4.52 -11.26 -5.08
C GLN A 3 3.98 -10.18 -4.19
N ALA A 4 4.28 -8.96 -4.54
CA ALA A 4 3.68 -7.83 -3.87
C ALA A 4 2.24 -7.69 -4.36
N THR A 5 1.34 -7.52 -3.43
CA THR A 5 -0.06 -7.30 -3.74
C THR A 5 -0.37 -5.82 -3.62
N SER A 6 -1.01 -5.27 -4.62
CA SER A 6 -1.38 -3.88 -4.57
C SER A 6 -2.84 -3.72 -4.96
N LEU A 7 -3.48 -2.75 -4.35
CA LEU A 7 -4.88 -2.43 -4.61
C LEU A 7 -4.99 -0.93 -4.74
N THR A 8 -5.56 -0.48 -5.86
CA THR A 8 -5.70 0.94 -6.13
C THR A 8 -7.19 1.29 -6.14
N PHE A 9 -7.53 2.39 -5.52
CA PHE A 9 -8.92 2.85 -5.50
C PHE A 9 -8.94 4.36 -5.42
N ASP A 10 -10.06 4.94 -5.87
CA ASP A 10 -10.28 6.38 -5.85
C ASP A 10 -11.28 6.74 -4.79
N HIS A 11 -11.02 7.84 -4.09
CA HIS A 11 -11.93 8.33 -3.08
C HIS A 11 -11.80 9.84 -3.01
N ARG A 12 -12.92 10.54 -3.22
CA ARG A 12 -12.98 12.01 -3.12
C ARG A 12 -11.94 12.68 -4.00
N HIS A 13 -11.86 12.22 -5.26
CA HIS A 13 -10.95 12.78 -6.25
C HIS A 13 -9.48 12.54 -5.93
N LYS A 14 -9.21 11.58 -5.06
CA LYS A 14 -7.85 11.22 -4.73
C LYS A 14 -7.63 9.75 -4.99
N THR A 15 -6.43 9.43 -5.45
CA THR A 15 -6.07 8.06 -5.75
C THR A 15 -5.30 7.48 -4.58
N PHE A 16 -5.82 6.37 -4.05
CA PHE A 16 -5.17 5.66 -2.95
C PHE A 16 -4.64 4.34 -3.47
N GLU A 17 -3.50 3.95 -2.95
CA GLU A 17 -2.94 2.64 -3.28
C GLU A 17 -2.50 1.96 -2.00
N LEU A 18 -2.98 0.75 -1.79
CA LEU A 18 -2.52 -0.10 -0.71
C LEU A 18 -1.58 -1.12 -1.31
N ARG A 19 -0.41 -1.25 -0.73
CA ARG A 19 0.60 -2.15 -1.24
C ARG A 19 1.08 -3.04 -0.11
N LEU A 20 1.01 -4.35 -0.34
CA LEU A 20 1.51 -5.32 0.62
C LEU A 20 2.84 -5.86 0.09
N THR A 21 3.91 -5.65 0.83
CA THR A 21 5.22 -6.09 0.42
C THR A 21 5.42 -7.55 0.81
N ASP A 22 6.40 -8.19 0.19
CA ASP A 22 6.64 -9.60 0.45
C ASP A 22 7.35 -9.83 1.78
N ASP A 23 7.86 -8.79 2.40
CA ASP A 23 8.45 -8.91 3.74
C ASP A 23 7.44 -8.62 4.84
N GLY A 24 6.17 -8.47 4.49
CA GLY A 24 5.12 -8.36 5.49
C GLY A 24 4.79 -6.94 5.92
N ALA A 25 5.06 -5.95 5.09
CA ALA A 25 4.73 -4.57 5.40
C ALA A 25 3.55 -4.12 4.56
N LEU A 26 2.73 -3.27 5.15
CA LEU A 26 1.62 -2.65 4.44
C LEU A 26 1.91 -1.18 4.26
N GLU A 27 1.81 -0.71 3.02
CA GLU A 27 2.10 0.68 2.69
C GLU A 27 0.87 1.33 2.10
N LEU A 28 0.61 2.55 2.52
CA LEU A 28 -0.50 3.33 1.99
C LEU A 28 0.06 4.54 1.25
N TYR A 29 -0.31 4.65 -0.01
CA TYR A 29 0.12 5.75 -0.86
C TYR A 29 -1.09 6.62 -1.18
N LEU A 30 -0.85 7.91 -1.25
CA LEU A 30 -1.83 8.88 -1.67
C LEU A 30 -1.21 9.71 -2.79
N ASP A 31 -1.85 9.68 -3.97
CA ASP A 31 -1.35 10.38 -5.15
C ASP A 31 0.12 10.04 -5.41
N GLN A 32 0.44 8.74 -5.28
CA GLN A 32 1.79 8.23 -5.53
C GLN A 32 2.81 8.68 -4.49
N CYS A 33 2.34 9.19 -3.35
CA CYS A 33 3.20 9.58 -2.25
C CYS A 33 2.97 8.65 -1.08
N LEU A 34 4.03 8.11 -0.52
CA LEU A 34 3.91 7.23 0.62
C LEU A 34 3.44 8.05 1.82
N ARG A 35 2.29 7.67 2.37
CA ARG A 35 1.71 8.38 3.50
C ARG A 35 1.87 7.61 4.79
N LYS A 36 1.82 6.30 4.73
CA LYS A 36 1.86 5.51 5.94
C LYS A 36 2.43 4.14 5.62
N ARG A 37 3.22 3.62 6.52
CA ARG A 37 3.77 2.28 6.38
C ARG A 37 3.64 1.59 7.72
N ARG A 38 3.19 0.34 7.69
CA ARG A 38 3.04 -0.45 8.89
C ARG A 38 3.61 -1.82 8.65
N GLU A 39 4.46 -2.27 9.54
CA GLU A 39 4.98 -3.62 9.49
C GLU A 39 4.03 -4.53 10.24
N MET A 40 3.62 -5.59 9.55
CA MET A 40 2.59 -6.47 10.08
C MET A 40 3.16 -7.82 10.51
N THR A 41 4.45 -7.97 10.48
CA THR A 41 5.06 -9.21 10.95
C THR A 41 4.97 -9.27 12.46
N GLY A 42 4.48 -10.36 12.93
CA GLY A 42 4.34 -10.55 14.36
C GLY A 42 5.49 -11.30 14.97
#